data_bd22bfdcf6bd70cc44bf572527cc46ff
#
_entry.id   bd22bfdcf6bd70cc44bf572527cc46ff
#
_cell.length_a   1.000
_cell.length_b   1.000
_cell.length_c   1.000
_cell.angle_alpha   90.00
_cell.angle_beta   90.00
_cell.angle_gamma   90.00
#
_symmetry.space_group_name_H-M   'P 1'
#
loop_
_entity.id
_entity.type
_entity.pdbx_description
1 polymer ?
#
loop_
_entity_poly.entity_id
_entity_poly.type
_entity_poly.pdbx_seq_one_letter_code
_entity_poly.pdbx_strand_id
1 'polypeptide(L)'
;MSAQPEKLSDFAWVKIAALSIGDGYRGVHFMDYREAGVDVEAGRAFVDRIGSMIKRTYRPEVLGGIGGFSGLFQLPTGYQEPVLVSGTDGVGTKLKLAHTLNCHDTVGVDLVAMCVNDVLTCGAEPLFFLDYLATGHLQPEQLAEVVLGIVQGCELAGCALLGGETAEMPGFYQADEYDLAGFCVGIVEKSLILDGSQVQIGDVAIGLPSSGVHSNGFSLVRKIVSDRGFEWSDRPKILAGKSLGEVLLTPTHIYVKPILAALKHQIPIHGMAHITGGGLPENLPRCLQKDQTVEVNPNSWDVLPIFNWLATQGNVSPIDMLNTFNMGIGFVVIVPPDRAAETLEFFASQTIKASTIGTVIPGAGQLVGLPA
;
A
#
# COMPACT_ATOMS: atom_id res chain seq x y z
N MET A 1 -11.68 -43.14 -38.85
CA MET A 1 -11.31 -42.07 -39.77
C MET A 1 -10.72 -40.93 -38.94
N SER A 2 -9.42 -40.86 -38.93
CA SER A 2 -8.65 -39.90 -38.15
C SER A 2 -8.46 -38.62 -38.96
N ALA A 3 -9.02 -37.51 -38.49
CA ALA A 3 -8.72 -36.20 -39.06
C ALA A 3 -7.39 -35.69 -38.47
N GLN A 4 -6.38 -35.50 -39.32
CA GLN A 4 -5.16 -34.81 -38.98
C GLN A 4 -5.41 -33.30 -38.85
N PRO A 5 -4.75 -32.59 -37.96
CA PRO A 5 -4.85 -31.13 -37.87
C PRO A 5 -4.15 -30.48 -39.05
N GLU A 6 -4.87 -29.67 -39.81
CA GLU A 6 -4.32 -28.80 -40.86
C GLU A 6 -3.31 -27.80 -40.23
N LYS A 7 -2.17 -27.70 -40.90
CA LYS A 7 -1.09 -26.77 -40.54
C LYS A 7 -1.55 -25.33 -40.72
N LEU A 8 -1.51 -24.54 -39.69
CA LEU A 8 -1.64 -23.07 -39.64
C LEU A 8 -0.44 -22.39 -40.37
N SER A 9 -0.28 -22.59 -41.67
CA SER A 9 0.82 -22.02 -42.47
C SER A 9 0.39 -21.00 -43.53
N ASP A 10 -0.87 -20.57 -43.53
CA ASP A 10 -1.39 -19.63 -44.54
C ASP A 10 -2.00 -18.36 -43.99
N PHE A 11 -1.37 -17.71 -43.03
CA PHE A 11 -1.70 -16.34 -42.73
C PHE A 11 -1.07 -15.42 -43.77
N ALA A 12 -1.88 -14.59 -44.44
CA ALA A 12 -1.51 -13.67 -45.51
C ALA A 12 -0.36 -12.69 -45.20
N TRP A 13 0.01 -12.54 -43.95
CA TRP A 13 1.11 -11.70 -43.47
C TRP A 13 2.50 -12.27 -43.77
N VAL A 14 2.66 -13.57 -43.93
CA VAL A 14 3.92 -14.22 -44.31
C VAL A 14 4.25 -14.02 -45.81
N LYS A 15 3.25 -13.73 -46.67
CA LYS A 15 3.45 -13.47 -48.09
C LYS A 15 3.95 -12.03 -48.40
N ILE A 16 3.79 -11.07 -47.49
CA ILE A 16 4.31 -9.70 -47.69
C ILE A 16 5.84 -9.66 -47.59
N ALA A 17 6.45 -10.51 -46.77
CA ALA A 17 7.90 -10.60 -46.64
C ALA A 17 8.60 -11.36 -47.78
N ALA A 18 7.86 -12.08 -48.66
CA ALA A 18 8.41 -12.89 -49.74
C ALA A 18 8.22 -12.27 -51.14
N LEU A 19 7.63 -11.09 -51.25
CA LEU A 19 7.56 -10.35 -52.52
C LEU A 19 8.87 -9.64 -52.78
N SER A 20 9.77 -10.37 -53.49
CA SER A 20 10.86 -9.88 -54.34
C SER A 20 11.61 -8.63 -53.82
N ILE A 21 12.55 -8.85 -52.95
CA ILE A 21 13.68 -7.93 -52.76
C ILE A 21 14.61 -8.17 -53.96
N GLY A 22 14.32 -7.54 -55.08
CA GLY A 22 15.30 -7.33 -56.13
C GLY A 22 16.40 -6.40 -55.59
N ASP A 23 17.62 -6.53 -56.14
CA ASP A 23 18.90 -5.91 -55.70
C ASP A 23 18.95 -4.38 -55.47
N GLY A 24 17.84 -3.72 -55.20
CA GLY A 24 17.70 -2.26 -55.06
C GLY A 24 17.51 -1.68 -53.68
N TYR A 25 17.28 -2.50 -52.62
CA TYR A 25 17.02 -2.02 -51.22
C TYR A 25 18.17 -2.31 -50.27
N ARG A 26 19.40 -1.97 -50.64
CA ARG A 26 20.48 -1.83 -49.68
C ARG A 26 20.28 -0.53 -48.90
N GLY A 27 19.74 -0.64 -47.66
CA GLY A 27 19.68 0.50 -46.74
C GLY A 27 18.31 0.86 -46.19
N VAL A 28 17.25 0.07 -46.42
CA VAL A 28 15.98 0.26 -45.71
C VAL A 28 16.10 -0.36 -44.31
N HIS A 29 16.25 0.48 -43.32
CA HIS A 29 16.15 0.09 -41.91
C HIS A 29 14.64 0.01 -41.58
N PHE A 30 14.15 -1.16 -41.21
CA PHE A 30 12.78 -1.31 -40.71
C PHE A 30 12.80 -1.02 -39.21
N MET A 31 12.13 0.07 -38.82
CA MET A 31 11.96 0.43 -37.41
C MET A 31 11.16 -0.68 -36.71
N ASP A 32 11.65 -1.18 -35.59
CA ASP A 32 10.98 -2.16 -34.76
C ASP A 32 10.45 -1.53 -33.44
N TYR A 33 9.74 -2.32 -32.65
CA TYR A 33 9.11 -1.84 -31.40
C TYR A 33 10.16 -1.52 -30.32
N ARG A 34 11.34 -2.16 -30.36
CA ARG A 34 12.47 -1.90 -29.47
C ARG A 34 13.12 -0.54 -29.78
N GLU A 35 13.21 -0.18 -31.06
CA GLU A 35 13.69 1.16 -31.47
C GLU A 35 12.71 2.27 -31.08
N ALA A 36 11.44 1.94 -30.94
CA ALA A 36 10.42 2.84 -30.38
C ALA A 36 10.47 2.92 -28.84
N GLY A 37 11.41 2.18 -28.20
CA GLY A 37 11.63 2.22 -26.75
C GLY A 37 10.88 1.17 -25.93
N VAL A 38 10.30 0.12 -26.59
CA VAL A 38 9.57 -0.96 -25.88
C VAL A 38 10.22 -2.31 -26.12
N ASP A 39 10.77 -2.94 -25.06
CA ASP A 39 11.42 -4.25 -25.15
C ASP A 39 10.49 -5.38 -24.68
N VAL A 40 9.81 -6.01 -25.63
CA VAL A 40 8.88 -7.15 -25.38
C VAL A 40 9.59 -8.37 -24.79
N GLU A 41 10.88 -8.61 -25.13
CA GLU A 41 11.64 -9.76 -24.60
C GLU A 41 12.01 -9.53 -23.14
N ALA A 42 12.42 -8.31 -22.79
CA ALA A 42 12.65 -7.91 -21.40
C ALA A 42 11.36 -8.05 -20.56
N GLY A 43 10.20 -7.68 -21.12
CA GLY A 43 8.91 -7.87 -20.47
C GLY A 43 8.60 -9.36 -20.19
N ARG A 44 8.85 -10.26 -21.13
CA ARG A 44 8.65 -11.71 -20.93
C ARG A 44 9.60 -12.28 -19.87
N ALA A 45 10.87 -11.92 -19.92
CA ALA A 45 11.87 -12.35 -18.94
C ALA A 45 11.52 -11.86 -17.52
N PHE A 46 10.98 -10.64 -17.42
CA PHE A 46 10.48 -10.11 -16.16
C PHE A 46 9.31 -10.94 -15.59
N VAL A 47 8.28 -11.23 -16.40
CA VAL A 47 7.14 -12.06 -15.98
C VAL A 47 7.56 -13.46 -15.54
N ASP A 48 8.50 -14.09 -16.25
CA ASP A 48 9.04 -15.41 -15.86
C ASP A 48 9.76 -15.35 -14.51
N ARG A 49 10.53 -14.28 -14.28
CA ARG A 49 11.26 -14.05 -13.02
C ARG A 49 10.35 -13.88 -11.81
N ILE A 50 9.29 -13.09 -11.93
CA ILE A 50 8.38 -12.81 -10.81
C ILE A 50 7.40 -13.96 -10.54
N GLY A 51 7.16 -14.85 -11.51
CA GLY A 51 6.15 -15.89 -11.43
C GLY A 51 6.27 -16.82 -10.22
N SER A 52 7.50 -17.17 -9.82
CA SER A 52 7.75 -17.99 -8.63
C SER A 52 7.52 -17.23 -7.32
N MET A 53 7.82 -15.92 -7.31
CA MET A 53 7.61 -15.07 -6.14
C MET A 53 6.13 -14.90 -5.85
N ILE A 54 5.33 -14.60 -6.87
CA ILE A 54 3.90 -14.36 -6.75
C ILE A 54 3.16 -15.60 -6.23
N LYS A 55 3.55 -16.80 -6.64
CA LYS A 55 2.95 -18.06 -6.14
C LYS A 55 3.03 -18.24 -4.62
N ARG A 56 3.97 -17.57 -3.95
CA ARG A 56 4.09 -17.62 -2.48
C ARG A 56 2.88 -16.99 -1.77
N THR A 57 2.16 -16.09 -2.44
CA THR A 57 0.97 -15.42 -1.90
C THR A 57 -0.31 -16.21 -2.16
N TYR A 58 -0.26 -17.30 -2.95
CA TYR A 58 -1.47 -18.00 -3.37
C TYR A 58 -2.21 -18.63 -2.20
N ARG A 59 -3.52 -18.42 -2.24
CA ARG A 59 -4.51 -19.00 -1.35
C ARG A 59 -5.25 -20.12 -2.09
N PRO A 60 -5.94 -21.03 -1.36
CA PRO A 60 -6.74 -22.09 -2.01
C PRO A 60 -7.77 -21.57 -3.00
N GLU A 61 -8.26 -20.34 -2.81
CA GLU A 61 -9.26 -19.69 -3.65
C GLU A 61 -8.72 -19.19 -5.00
N VAL A 62 -7.40 -19.14 -5.19
CA VAL A 62 -6.79 -18.75 -6.48
C VAL A 62 -6.99 -19.89 -7.48
N LEU A 63 -7.73 -19.60 -8.57
CA LEU A 63 -8.02 -20.56 -9.64
C LEU A 63 -7.15 -20.24 -10.87
N GLY A 64 -6.12 -21.04 -11.13
CA GLY A 64 -5.22 -20.82 -12.26
C GLY A 64 -3.86 -20.24 -11.85
N GLY A 65 -3.25 -19.42 -12.70
CA GLY A 65 -1.93 -18.85 -12.51
C GLY A 65 -1.68 -17.63 -13.37
N ILE A 66 -0.46 -17.06 -13.27
CA ILE A 66 -0.04 -15.92 -14.08
C ILE A 66 0.10 -16.31 -15.54
N GLY A 67 -0.19 -15.39 -16.46
CA GLY A 67 -0.06 -15.56 -17.92
C GLY A 67 -1.38 -15.72 -18.66
N GLY A 68 -2.52 -15.73 -17.94
CA GLY A 68 -3.85 -15.60 -18.53
C GLY A 68 -4.25 -14.13 -18.73
N PHE A 69 -5.35 -13.87 -19.44
CA PHE A 69 -5.90 -12.52 -19.59
C PHE A 69 -6.51 -11.97 -18.30
N SER A 70 -6.84 -12.81 -17.33
CA SER A 70 -7.49 -12.42 -16.08
C SER A 70 -7.10 -13.35 -14.93
N GLY A 71 -7.06 -12.82 -13.72
CA GLY A 71 -6.97 -13.60 -12.50
C GLY A 71 -8.34 -14.13 -12.10
N LEU A 72 -8.41 -15.39 -11.68
CA LEU A 72 -9.64 -16.04 -11.22
C LEU A 72 -9.52 -16.32 -9.72
N PHE A 73 -10.51 -15.86 -8.95
CA PHE A 73 -10.55 -16.04 -7.51
C PHE A 73 -11.94 -16.55 -7.09
N GLN A 74 -11.99 -17.67 -6.41
CA GLN A 74 -13.22 -18.23 -5.88
C GLN A 74 -13.56 -17.51 -4.57
N LEU A 75 -14.82 -17.10 -4.41
CA LEU A 75 -15.27 -16.56 -3.12
C LEU A 75 -15.12 -17.60 -2.02
N PRO A 76 -14.56 -17.23 -0.85
CA PRO A 76 -14.49 -18.12 0.30
C PRO A 76 -15.88 -18.55 0.76
N THR A 77 -15.99 -19.75 1.30
CA THR A 77 -17.23 -20.25 1.91
C THR A 77 -17.38 -19.73 3.34
N GLY A 78 -18.61 -19.80 3.88
CA GLY A 78 -18.89 -19.44 5.28
C GLY A 78 -19.56 -18.07 5.47
N TYR A 79 -19.73 -17.29 4.42
CA TYR A 79 -20.51 -16.05 4.41
C TYR A 79 -21.97 -16.33 4.02
N GLN A 80 -22.92 -15.65 4.65
CA GLN A 80 -24.34 -15.73 4.33
C GLN A 80 -24.74 -14.63 3.34
N GLU A 81 -24.35 -13.39 3.64
CA GLU A 81 -24.53 -12.23 2.76
C GLU A 81 -23.17 -11.54 2.52
N PRO A 82 -22.28 -12.14 1.68
CA PRO A 82 -20.94 -11.58 1.45
C PRO A 82 -21.01 -10.23 0.74
N VAL A 83 -20.24 -9.27 1.25
CA VAL A 83 -20.03 -7.95 0.63
C VAL A 83 -18.58 -7.84 0.23
N LEU A 84 -18.32 -7.49 -1.04
CA LEU A 84 -16.97 -7.18 -1.51
C LEU A 84 -16.64 -5.73 -1.19
N VAL A 85 -15.45 -5.52 -0.67
CA VAL A 85 -14.88 -4.21 -0.36
C VAL A 85 -13.66 -4.00 -1.22
N SER A 86 -13.50 -2.82 -1.82
CA SER A 86 -12.34 -2.52 -2.65
C SER A 86 -11.69 -1.21 -2.22
N GLY A 87 -10.36 -1.18 -2.30
CA GLY A 87 -9.54 0.01 -2.09
C GLY A 87 -8.47 0.11 -3.16
N THR A 88 -8.12 1.34 -3.54
CA THR A 88 -7.03 1.62 -4.48
C THR A 88 -6.21 2.78 -3.96
N ASP A 89 -4.89 2.66 -4.07
CA ASP A 89 -3.96 3.70 -3.68
C ASP A 89 -2.64 3.56 -4.45
N GLY A 90 -1.76 4.55 -4.30
CA GLY A 90 -0.39 4.56 -4.78
C GLY A 90 0.60 4.72 -3.63
N VAL A 91 1.90 4.77 -3.97
CA VAL A 91 2.96 5.06 -2.98
C VAL A 91 3.26 6.56 -2.91
N GLY A 92 3.02 7.28 -3.98
CA GLY A 92 3.28 8.71 -4.06
C GLY A 92 4.77 9.06 -4.10
N THR A 93 5.12 10.26 -3.61
CA THR A 93 6.46 10.83 -3.79
C THR A 93 7.57 10.17 -2.93
N LYS A 94 7.25 9.18 -2.10
CA LYS A 94 8.22 8.27 -1.47
C LYS A 94 9.04 7.52 -2.52
N LEU A 95 8.45 7.22 -3.69
CA LEU A 95 9.13 6.60 -4.83
C LEU A 95 10.39 7.36 -5.25
N LYS A 96 10.38 8.71 -5.20
CA LYS A 96 11.58 9.51 -5.51
C LYS A 96 12.74 9.25 -4.55
N LEU A 97 12.44 8.93 -3.29
CA LEU A 97 13.47 8.54 -2.33
C LEU A 97 14.01 7.14 -2.63
N ALA A 98 13.14 6.19 -2.97
CA ALA A 98 13.53 4.85 -3.39
C ALA A 98 14.48 4.88 -4.60
N HIS A 99 14.16 5.70 -5.61
CA HIS A 99 15.03 5.93 -6.76
C HIS A 99 16.38 6.53 -6.37
N THR A 100 16.39 7.60 -5.57
CA THR A 100 17.63 8.26 -5.16
C THR A 100 18.56 7.33 -4.40
N LEU A 101 18.01 6.42 -3.60
CA LEU A 101 18.76 5.47 -2.77
C LEU A 101 18.99 4.12 -3.45
N ASN A 102 18.44 3.92 -4.64
CA ASN A 102 18.42 2.63 -5.35
C ASN A 102 18.00 1.47 -4.43
N CYS A 103 16.85 1.65 -3.74
CA CYS A 103 16.29 0.71 -2.77
C CYS A 103 14.79 0.57 -3.06
N HIS A 104 14.42 -0.53 -3.72
CA HIS A 104 13.12 -0.69 -4.36
C HIS A 104 12.22 -1.75 -3.71
N ASP A 105 12.76 -2.59 -2.83
CA ASP A 105 12.04 -3.69 -2.17
C ASP A 105 11.06 -3.24 -1.07
N THR A 106 11.19 -2.01 -0.56
CA THR A 106 10.32 -1.50 0.51
C THR A 106 9.02 -0.91 0.00
N VAL A 107 9.04 -0.23 -1.16
CA VAL A 107 7.89 0.53 -1.66
C VAL A 107 6.74 -0.37 -2.15
N GLY A 108 7.02 -1.62 -2.50
CA GLY A 108 5.98 -2.61 -2.78
C GLY A 108 5.17 -2.96 -1.54
N VAL A 109 5.81 -3.03 -0.36
CA VAL A 109 5.11 -3.21 0.92
C VAL A 109 4.23 -2.01 1.22
N ASP A 110 4.75 -0.78 0.99
CA ASP A 110 3.96 0.45 1.13
C ASP A 110 2.69 0.41 0.27
N LEU A 111 2.82 0.03 -1.00
CA LEU A 111 1.68 -0.05 -1.93
C LEU A 111 0.58 -0.97 -1.41
N VAL A 112 0.96 -2.18 -0.98
CA VAL A 112 -0.01 -3.14 -0.44
C VAL A 112 -0.62 -2.60 0.85
N ALA A 113 0.20 -2.07 1.77
CA ALA A 113 -0.25 -1.58 3.06
C ALA A 113 -1.31 -0.47 2.95
N MET A 114 -1.10 0.49 2.03
CA MET A 114 -2.06 1.58 1.82
C MET A 114 -3.44 1.04 1.43
N CYS A 115 -3.50 0.07 0.50
CA CYS A 115 -4.76 -0.50 0.03
C CYS A 115 -5.42 -1.45 1.04
N VAL A 116 -4.65 -2.37 1.64
CA VAL A 116 -5.23 -3.40 2.52
C VAL A 116 -5.65 -2.84 3.87
N ASN A 117 -4.95 -1.82 4.40
CA ASN A 117 -5.35 -1.16 5.63
C ASN A 117 -6.65 -0.37 5.45
N ASP A 118 -6.88 0.23 4.27
CA ASP A 118 -8.14 0.91 3.95
C ASP A 118 -9.31 -0.08 3.89
N VAL A 119 -9.14 -1.19 3.16
CA VAL A 119 -10.13 -2.27 3.09
C VAL A 119 -10.46 -2.82 4.48
N LEU A 120 -9.46 -2.92 5.35
CA LEU A 120 -9.60 -3.41 6.72
C LEU A 120 -10.51 -2.53 7.58
N THR A 121 -10.58 -1.21 7.33
CA THR A 121 -11.39 -0.28 8.16
C THR A 121 -12.87 -0.64 8.23
N CYS A 122 -13.40 -1.35 7.23
CA CYS A 122 -14.77 -1.87 7.22
C CYS A 122 -14.92 -3.23 7.92
N GLY A 123 -13.85 -3.79 8.52
CA GLY A 123 -13.83 -5.16 9.04
C GLY A 123 -13.62 -6.24 7.97
N ALA A 124 -13.29 -5.85 6.74
CA ALA A 124 -13.12 -6.78 5.64
C ALA A 124 -11.76 -7.49 5.66
N GLU A 125 -11.77 -8.79 5.34
CA GLU A 125 -10.57 -9.57 5.06
C GLU A 125 -10.11 -9.32 3.63
N PRO A 126 -8.86 -8.85 3.39
CA PRO A 126 -8.28 -8.77 2.06
C PRO A 126 -8.17 -10.15 1.42
N LEU A 127 -8.71 -10.30 0.21
CA LEU A 127 -8.70 -11.55 -0.54
C LEU A 127 -7.58 -11.61 -1.55
N PHE A 128 -7.52 -10.59 -2.40
CA PHE A 128 -6.50 -10.50 -3.43
C PHE A 128 -6.13 -9.05 -3.74
N PHE A 129 -4.97 -8.93 -4.34
CA PHE A 129 -4.33 -7.69 -4.74
C PHE A 129 -4.00 -7.72 -6.23
N LEU A 130 -4.11 -6.58 -6.88
CA LEU A 130 -3.66 -6.32 -8.25
C LEU A 130 -2.76 -5.09 -8.23
N ASP A 131 -1.71 -5.08 -9.05
CA ASP A 131 -0.85 -3.91 -9.21
C ASP A 131 -0.86 -3.37 -10.64
N TYR A 132 -0.60 -2.08 -10.77
CA TYR A 132 -0.23 -1.44 -12.02
C TYR A 132 1.14 -0.79 -11.83
N LEU A 133 2.10 -1.23 -12.63
CA LEU A 133 3.47 -0.73 -12.62
C LEU A 133 3.75 -0.07 -13.97
N ALA A 134 3.98 1.25 -13.98
CA ALA A 134 4.32 2.00 -15.17
C ALA A 134 5.76 2.53 -15.05
N THR A 135 6.59 2.37 -16.09
CA THR A 135 7.98 2.80 -16.09
C THR A 135 8.37 3.48 -17.40
N GLY A 136 9.37 4.36 -17.36
CA GLY A 136 9.92 4.97 -18.56
C GLY A 136 10.74 4.00 -19.41
N HIS A 137 11.48 3.10 -18.75
CA HIS A 137 12.20 2.00 -19.38
C HIS A 137 12.20 0.78 -18.46
N LEU A 138 11.90 -0.39 -19.02
CA LEU A 138 11.76 -1.61 -18.23
C LEU A 138 13.16 -2.13 -17.81
N GLN A 139 13.43 -2.04 -16.51
CA GLN A 139 14.62 -2.58 -15.85
C GLN A 139 14.21 -3.81 -15.03
N PRO A 140 14.39 -5.05 -15.53
CA PRO A 140 13.81 -6.25 -14.92
C PRO A 140 14.29 -6.51 -13.49
N GLU A 141 15.54 -6.18 -13.16
CA GLU A 141 16.10 -6.35 -11.82
C GLU A 141 15.46 -5.42 -10.82
N GLN A 142 15.39 -4.13 -11.12
CA GLN A 142 14.78 -3.09 -10.28
C GLN A 142 13.29 -3.37 -10.04
N LEU A 143 12.55 -3.67 -11.11
CA LEU A 143 11.12 -3.93 -11.00
C LEU A 143 10.83 -5.25 -10.28
N ALA A 144 11.72 -6.25 -10.36
CA ALA A 144 11.58 -7.48 -9.59
C ALA A 144 11.74 -7.23 -8.08
N GLU A 145 12.57 -6.27 -7.64
CA GLU A 145 12.62 -5.84 -6.23
C GLU A 145 11.31 -5.20 -5.78
N VAL A 146 10.71 -4.34 -6.62
CA VAL A 146 9.39 -3.75 -6.33
C VAL A 146 8.34 -4.84 -6.15
N VAL A 147 8.28 -5.81 -7.09
CA VAL A 147 7.32 -6.93 -7.01
C VAL A 147 7.61 -7.82 -5.80
N LEU A 148 8.87 -8.02 -5.41
CA LEU A 148 9.22 -8.72 -4.18
C LEU A 148 8.61 -8.03 -2.95
N GLY A 149 8.69 -6.70 -2.89
CA GLY A 149 8.03 -5.91 -1.85
C GLY A 149 6.50 -6.07 -1.86
N ILE A 150 5.87 -6.09 -3.04
CA ILE A 150 4.41 -6.35 -3.17
C ILE A 150 4.07 -7.75 -2.65
N VAL A 151 4.84 -8.76 -3.02
CA VAL A 151 4.67 -10.14 -2.53
C VAL A 151 4.78 -10.20 -1.01
N GLN A 152 5.80 -9.57 -0.42
CA GLN A 152 5.96 -9.49 1.04
C GLN A 152 4.76 -8.80 1.71
N GLY A 153 4.28 -7.69 1.14
CA GLY A 153 3.09 -7.00 1.63
C GLY A 153 1.85 -7.90 1.59
N CYS A 154 1.65 -8.63 0.50
CA CYS A 154 0.54 -9.58 0.36
C CYS A 154 0.66 -10.75 1.36
N GLU A 155 1.86 -11.30 1.59
CA GLU A 155 2.11 -12.33 2.62
C GLU A 155 1.80 -11.81 4.04
N LEU A 156 2.19 -10.56 4.34
CA LEU A 156 1.87 -9.90 5.61
C LEU A 156 0.37 -9.68 5.77
N ALA A 157 -0.33 -9.26 4.73
CA ALA A 157 -1.78 -9.06 4.73
C ALA A 157 -2.55 -10.39 4.69
N GLY A 158 -1.97 -11.47 4.16
CA GLY A 158 -2.64 -12.75 3.96
C GLY A 158 -3.55 -12.76 2.72
N CYS A 159 -3.31 -11.90 1.73
CA CYS A 159 -4.03 -11.86 0.46
C CYS A 159 -3.15 -12.38 -0.68
N ALA A 160 -3.77 -12.78 -1.79
CA ALA A 160 -3.05 -13.25 -2.97
C ALA A 160 -2.71 -12.10 -3.92
N LEU A 161 -1.47 -12.00 -4.39
CA LEU A 161 -1.17 -11.21 -5.58
C LEU A 161 -1.70 -11.99 -6.80
N LEU A 162 -2.87 -11.57 -7.29
CA LEU A 162 -3.63 -12.34 -8.29
C LEU A 162 -3.19 -12.05 -9.72
N GLY A 163 -2.61 -10.88 -9.96
CA GLY A 163 -2.13 -10.40 -11.23
C GLY A 163 -1.81 -8.93 -11.17
N GLY A 164 -1.52 -8.35 -12.32
CA GLY A 164 -1.19 -6.94 -12.47
C GLY A 164 -0.87 -6.60 -13.92
N GLU A 165 -0.41 -5.39 -14.15
CA GLU A 165 0.03 -4.88 -15.45
C GLU A 165 1.37 -4.18 -15.30
N THR A 166 2.29 -4.43 -16.23
CA THR A 166 3.54 -3.69 -16.32
C THR A 166 3.62 -3.00 -17.67
N ALA A 167 3.61 -1.67 -17.64
CA ALA A 167 3.62 -0.83 -18.85
C ALA A 167 4.95 -0.09 -19.00
N GLU A 168 5.64 -0.31 -20.13
CA GLU A 168 6.77 0.52 -20.54
C GLU A 168 6.24 1.72 -21.34
N MET A 169 6.48 2.94 -20.83
CA MET A 169 5.90 4.18 -21.34
C MET A 169 6.99 5.23 -21.62
N PRO A 170 7.80 5.02 -22.67
CA PRO A 170 8.90 5.93 -23.00
C PRO A 170 8.37 7.33 -23.31
N GLY A 171 9.03 8.34 -22.71
CA GLY A 171 8.64 9.75 -22.86
C GLY A 171 7.52 10.22 -21.93
N PHE A 172 6.84 9.32 -21.20
CA PHE A 172 5.89 9.68 -20.16
C PHE A 172 6.57 9.74 -18.77
N TYR A 173 7.40 8.73 -18.45
CA TYR A 173 8.29 8.70 -17.29
C TYR A 173 9.74 8.88 -17.73
N GLN A 174 10.63 9.35 -16.85
CA GLN A 174 12.06 9.28 -17.08
C GLN A 174 12.51 7.82 -17.17
N ALA A 175 13.64 7.55 -17.82
CA ALA A 175 14.07 6.18 -18.10
C ALA A 175 14.26 5.30 -16.85
N ASP A 176 14.63 5.90 -15.71
CA ASP A 176 14.86 5.25 -14.42
C ASP A 176 13.68 5.37 -13.44
N GLU A 177 12.59 6.04 -13.85
CA GLU A 177 11.43 6.26 -13.00
C GLU A 177 10.33 5.24 -13.26
N TYR A 178 9.58 4.92 -12.20
CA TYR A 178 8.34 4.15 -12.25
C TYR A 178 7.28 4.75 -11.34
N ASP A 179 6.03 4.42 -11.60
CA ASP A 179 4.88 4.70 -10.74
C ASP A 179 4.13 3.42 -10.43
N LEU A 180 3.46 3.40 -9.29
CA LEU A 180 2.77 2.25 -8.74
C LEU A 180 1.35 2.61 -8.34
N ALA A 181 0.39 1.80 -8.77
CA ALA A 181 -0.97 1.80 -8.26
C ALA A 181 -1.37 0.38 -7.82
N GLY A 182 -2.03 0.28 -6.69
CA GLY A 182 -2.51 -0.97 -6.12
C GLY A 182 -4.03 -1.00 -6.02
N PHE A 183 -4.60 -2.21 -6.13
CA PHE A 183 -6.02 -2.48 -6.02
C PHE A 183 -6.20 -3.70 -5.13
N CYS A 184 -6.84 -3.50 -3.98
CA CYS A 184 -7.20 -4.58 -3.07
C CYS A 184 -8.69 -4.87 -3.15
N VAL A 185 -9.06 -6.14 -3.16
CA VAL A 185 -10.44 -6.59 -2.97
C VAL A 185 -10.48 -7.46 -1.72
N GLY A 186 -11.37 -7.12 -0.81
CA GLY A 186 -11.65 -7.85 0.42
C GLY A 186 -13.10 -8.29 0.50
N ILE A 187 -13.44 -9.01 1.56
CA ILE A 187 -14.77 -9.54 1.82
C ILE A 187 -15.14 -9.33 3.28
N VAL A 188 -16.39 -9.04 3.52
CA VAL A 188 -16.98 -8.96 4.87
C VAL A 188 -18.40 -9.51 4.85
N GLU A 189 -18.85 -10.12 5.95
CA GLU A 189 -20.26 -10.44 6.14
C GLU A 189 -21.05 -9.14 6.32
N LYS A 190 -22.16 -8.96 5.60
CA LYS A 190 -22.93 -7.72 5.59
C LYS A 190 -23.34 -7.24 6.97
N SER A 191 -23.70 -8.16 7.87
CA SER A 191 -24.08 -7.86 9.25
C SER A 191 -22.89 -7.47 10.15
N LEU A 192 -21.65 -7.64 9.69
CA LEU A 192 -20.42 -7.34 10.42
C LEU A 192 -19.66 -6.13 9.84
N ILE A 193 -20.26 -5.42 8.90
CA ILE A 193 -19.64 -4.21 8.35
C ILE A 193 -19.47 -3.16 9.45
N LEU A 194 -18.24 -2.66 9.59
CA LEU A 194 -17.93 -1.54 10.48
C LEU A 194 -18.01 -0.24 9.68
N ASP A 195 -19.08 0.49 9.90
CA ASP A 195 -19.39 1.78 9.24
C ASP A 195 -19.44 2.96 10.23
N GLY A 196 -19.00 2.73 11.48
CA GLY A 196 -19.04 3.70 12.56
C GLY A 196 -20.41 3.87 13.24
N SER A 197 -21.47 3.19 12.77
CA SER A 197 -22.81 3.30 13.35
C SER A 197 -22.89 2.78 14.80
N GLN A 198 -21.95 1.93 15.21
CA GLN A 198 -21.88 1.39 16.55
C GLN A 198 -21.09 2.26 17.53
N VAL A 199 -20.40 3.30 17.06
CA VAL A 199 -19.61 4.20 17.91
C VAL A 199 -20.53 5.00 18.81
N GLN A 200 -20.20 5.03 20.10
CA GLN A 200 -21.01 5.67 21.15
C GLN A 200 -20.19 6.71 21.93
N ILE A 201 -20.88 7.68 22.50
CA ILE A 201 -20.28 8.61 23.46
C ILE A 201 -19.75 7.80 24.65
N GLY A 202 -18.50 8.04 25.01
CA GLY A 202 -17.78 7.32 26.07
C GLY A 202 -16.88 6.21 25.55
N ASP A 203 -17.00 5.81 24.28
CA ASP A 203 -16.07 4.86 23.66
C ASP A 203 -14.62 5.37 23.68
N VAL A 204 -13.71 4.44 23.72
CA VAL A 204 -12.25 4.71 23.84
C VAL A 204 -11.58 4.52 22.49
N ALA A 205 -10.85 5.52 22.04
CA ALA A 205 -9.98 5.42 20.87
C ALA A 205 -8.62 4.83 21.29
N ILE A 206 -8.25 3.70 20.70
CA ILE A 206 -6.98 3.01 20.91
C ILE A 206 -6.16 3.14 19.64
N GLY A 207 -4.99 3.80 19.75
CA GLY A 207 -4.04 3.97 18.67
C GLY A 207 -3.04 2.82 18.59
N LEU A 208 -2.82 2.30 17.39
CA LEU A 208 -1.78 1.33 17.08
C LEU A 208 -0.59 2.08 16.45
N PRO A 209 0.65 1.76 16.88
CA PRO A 209 1.83 2.50 16.46
C PRO A 209 2.10 2.38 14.97
N SER A 210 2.59 3.45 14.37
CA SER A 210 3.17 3.42 13.03
C SER A 210 4.61 2.93 13.07
N SER A 211 5.12 2.42 11.95
CA SER A 211 6.52 2.03 11.77
C SER A 211 7.44 3.22 11.45
N GLY A 212 6.86 4.38 11.13
CA GLY A 212 7.54 5.57 10.65
C GLY A 212 6.57 6.55 10.02
N VAL A 213 7.05 7.29 9.03
CA VAL A 213 6.25 8.25 8.26
C VAL A 213 5.19 7.58 7.41
N HIS A 214 5.33 6.28 7.15
CA HIS A 214 4.55 5.50 6.21
C HIS A 214 4.73 5.98 4.77
N SER A 215 3.64 6.23 4.02
CA SER A 215 3.73 6.67 2.62
C SER A 215 3.23 8.10 2.39
N ASN A 216 2.91 8.85 3.44
CA ASN A 216 2.31 10.18 3.33
C ASN A 216 3.29 11.30 3.74
N GLY A 217 3.09 12.50 3.19
CA GLY A 217 3.88 13.68 3.55
C GLY A 217 5.27 13.77 2.90
N PHE A 218 5.65 12.87 1.98
CA PHE A 218 6.99 12.83 1.38
C PHE A 218 7.35 14.04 0.52
N SER A 219 6.40 14.77 -0.01
CA SER A 219 6.69 16.05 -0.68
C SER A 219 7.27 17.07 0.30
N LEU A 220 6.72 17.15 1.54
CA LEU A 220 7.24 17.99 2.61
C LEU A 220 8.60 17.47 3.11
N VAL A 221 8.73 16.16 3.34
CA VAL A 221 10.01 15.53 3.75
C VAL A 221 11.13 15.90 2.78
N ARG A 222 10.93 15.67 1.49
CA ARG A 222 11.93 15.96 0.43
C ARG A 222 12.28 17.45 0.37
N LYS A 223 11.29 18.32 0.53
CA LYS A 223 11.51 19.76 0.55
C LYS A 223 12.36 20.16 1.76
N ILE A 224 12.08 19.64 2.96
CA ILE A 224 12.86 19.91 4.17
C ILE A 224 14.32 19.48 3.98
N VAL A 225 14.55 18.25 3.51
CA VAL A 225 15.91 17.72 3.31
C VAL A 225 16.68 18.58 2.31
N SER A 226 16.06 18.90 1.16
CA SER A 226 16.67 19.72 0.11
C SER A 226 16.95 21.16 0.56
N ASP A 227 15.97 21.85 1.16
CA ASP A 227 16.09 23.28 1.54
C ASP A 227 17.11 23.49 2.66
N ARG A 228 17.34 22.46 3.49
CA ARG A 228 18.30 22.50 4.59
C ARG A 228 19.67 21.95 4.24
N GLY A 229 19.85 21.44 3.02
CA GLY A 229 21.12 20.90 2.54
C GLY A 229 21.54 19.58 3.21
N PHE A 230 20.57 18.80 3.68
CA PHE A 230 20.83 17.45 4.17
C PHE A 230 20.95 16.43 3.04
N GLU A 231 21.76 15.41 3.29
CA GLU A 231 21.87 14.23 2.44
C GLU A 231 21.09 13.06 3.04
N TRP A 232 20.58 12.17 2.22
CA TRP A 232 19.85 10.97 2.69
C TRP A 232 20.71 10.02 3.52
N SER A 233 22.02 10.09 3.35
CA SER A 233 23.02 9.34 4.12
C SER A 233 23.31 9.94 5.49
N ASP A 234 22.88 11.17 5.76
CA ASP A 234 23.09 11.83 7.05
C ASP A 234 22.46 11.04 8.19
N ARG A 235 23.16 11.01 9.33
CA ARG A 235 22.80 10.25 10.54
C ARG A 235 22.59 11.19 11.73
N PRO A 236 21.45 11.89 11.80
CA PRO A 236 21.14 12.74 12.94
C PRO A 236 21.20 11.96 14.24
N LYS A 237 21.77 12.54 15.30
CA LYS A 237 21.93 11.87 16.62
C LYS A 237 20.60 11.35 17.17
N ILE A 238 19.50 12.07 16.95
CA ILE A 238 18.16 11.69 17.41
C ILE A 238 17.66 10.36 16.77
N LEU A 239 18.21 9.95 15.61
CA LEU A 239 17.84 8.72 14.91
C LEU A 239 18.68 7.49 15.33
N ALA A 240 19.37 7.58 16.45
CA ALA A 240 20.12 6.46 17.05
C ALA A 240 21.09 5.75 16.08
N GLY A 241 21.77 6.51 15.22
CA GLY A 241 22.76 6.01 14.27
C GLY A 241 22.21 5.55 12.92
N LYS A 242 20.90 5.57 12.73
CA LYS A 242 20.29 5.31 11.41
C LYS A 242 20.38 6.56 10.53
N SER A 243 20.51 6.37 9.22
CA SER A 243 20.45 7.47 8.27
C SER A 243 19.01 7.93 8.03
N LEU A 244 18.88 9.14 7.45
CA LEU A 244 17.57 9.66 7.03
C LEU A 244 16.90 8.72 6.03
N GLY A 245 17.65 8.23 5.06
CA GLY A 245 17.13 7.28 4.07
C GLY A 245 16.63 5.98 4.68
N GLU A 246 17.41 5.36 5.59
CA GLU A 246 17.02 4.12 6.29
C GLU A 246 15.71 4.30 7.09
N VAL A 247 15.54 5.43 7.79
CA VAL A 247 14.34 5.69 8.59
C VAL A 247 13.14 6.03 7.71
N LEU A 248 13.34 6.82 6.66
CA LEU A 248 12.26 7.30 5.79
C LEU A 248 11.79 6.24 4.78
N LEU A 249 12.63 5.27 4.41
CA LEU A 249 12.22 4.13 3.60
C LEU A 249 11.58 2.99 4.40
N THR A 250 11.53 3.09 5.75
CA THR A 250 10.81 2.08 6.55
C THR A 250 9.38 1.91 5.98
N PRO A 251 8.98 0.66 5.64
CA PRO A 251 7.67 0.41 5.04
C PRO A 251 6.52 0.73 5.98
N THR A 252 5.38 1.05 5.40
CA THR A 252 4.10 1.21 6.08
C THR A 252 3.71 -0.09 6.80
N HIS A 253 3.27 0.01 8.05
CA HIS A 253 2.82 -1.14 8.83
C HIS A 253 1.49 -1.69 8.29
N ILE A 254 1.40 -3.02 8.15
CA ILE A 254 0.18 -3.72 7.75
C ILE A 254 -0.53 -4.24 8.99
N TYR A 255 -1.74 -3.74 9.27
CA TYR A 255 -2.52 -4.03 10.48
C TYR A 255 -3.50 -5.19 10.31
N VAL A 256 -3.57 -5.81 9.13
CA VAL A 256 -4.61 -6.79 8.75
C VAL A 256 -4.68 -7.96 9.73
N LYS A 257 -3.58 -8.69 9.93
CA LYS A 257 -3.60 -9.91 10.76
C LYS A 257 -3.99 -9.65 12.21
N PRO A 258 -3.41 -8.66 12.93
CA PRO A 258 -3.78 -8.41 14.31
C PRO A 258 -5.22 -7.90 14.47
N ILE A 259 -5.73 -7.11 13.53
CA ILE A 259 -7.12 -6.62 13.58
C ILE A 259 -8.11 -7.76 13.30
N LEU A 260 -7.89 -8.55 12.24
CA LEU A 260 -8.74 -9.71 11.97
C LEU A 260 -8.71 -10.74 13.12
N ALA A 261 -7.55 -10.90 13.77
CA ALA A 261 -7.45 -11.72 14.98
C ALA A 261 -8.29 -11.13 16.13
N ALA A 262 -8.27 -9.81 16.34
CA ALA A 262 -9.09 -9.15 17.36
C ALA A 262 -10.59 -9.36 17.10
N LEU A 263 -11.04 -9.17 15.84
CA LEU A 263 -12.42 -9.42 15.44
C LEU A 263 -12.82 -10.89 15.65
N LYS A 264 -11.95 -11.83 15.31
CA LYS A 264 -12.18 -13.28 15.54
C LYS A 264 -12.25 -13.63 17.03
N HIS A 265 -11.49 -12.92 17.87
CA HIS A 265 -11.56 -13.04 19.33
C HIS A 265 -12.74 -12.27 19.96
N GLN A 266 -13.65 -11.74 19.12
CA GLN A 266 -14.84 -11.01 19.54
C GLN A 266 -14.52 -9.76 20.39
N ILE A 267 -13.37 -9.12 20.14
CA ILE A 267 -13.11 -7.78 20.65
C ILE A 267 -14.14 -6.85 19.99
N PRO A 268 -14.99 -6.16 20.77
CA PRO A 268 -16.05 -5.33 20.20
C PRO A 268 -15.48 -4.01 19.67
N ILE A 269 -15.09 -4.03 18.40
CA ILE A 269 -14.63 -2.84 17.68
C ILE A 269 -15.86 -2.15 17.09
N HIS A 270 -16.09 -0.89 17.46
CA HIS A 270 -17.23 -0.09 16.99
C HIS A 270 -16.88 0.74 15.76
N GLY A 271 -15.60 1.06 15.57
CA GLY A 271 -15.12 1.82 14.41
C GLY A 271 -13.61 1.69 14.25
N MET A 272 -13.12 1.94 13.05
CA MET A 272 -11.68 1.90 12.72
C MET A 272 -11.30 3.02 11.79
N ALA A 273 -10.05 3.49 11.89
CA ALA A 273 -9.47 4.47 10.98
C ALA A 273 -8.02 4.13 10.64
N HIS A 274 -7.68 4.15 9.36
CA HIS A 274 -6.31 4.12 8.85
C HIS A 274 -5.80 5.57 8.78
N ILE A 275 -4.66 5.85 9.41
CA ILE A 275 -4.13 7.21 9.51
C ILE A 275 -3.12 7.45 8.39
N THR A 276 -3.59 8.17 7.38
CA THR A 276 -2.87 8.48 6.13
C THR A 276 -2.64 9.99 5.98
N GLY A 277 -2.63 10.52 4.76
CA GLY A 277 -2.59 11.97 4.50
C GLY A 277 -3.73 12.69 5.21
N GLY A 278 -3.46 13.85 5.77
CA GLY A 278 -4.38 14.56 6.66
C GLY A 278 -4.26 14.15 8.14
N GLY A 279 -3.47 13.12 8.46
CA GLY A 279 -3.19 12.66 9.83
C GLY A 279 -4.42 12.27 10.64
N LEU A 280 -4.30 12.31 11.96
CA LEU A 280 -5.43 12.05 12.86
C LEU A 280 -6.64 12.97 12.60
N PRO A 281 -6.45 14.30 12.37
CA PRO A 281 -7.57 15.22 12.21
C PRO A 281 -8.54 14.90 11.07
N GLU A 282 -8.04 14.39 9.93
CA GLU A 282 -8.89 14.09 8.78
C GLU A 282 -9.37 12.64 8.73
N ASN A 283 -8.60 11.69 9.31
CA ASN A 283 -8.91 10.27 9.14
C ASN A 283 -9.76 9.71 10.28
N LEU A 284 -9.48 10.05 11.55
CA LEU A 284 -10.24 9.50 12.68
C LEU A 284 -11.72 9.89 12.64
N PRO A 285 -12.13 11.10 12.24
CA PRO A 285 -13.56 11.46 12.14
C PRO A 285 -14.36 10.63 11.13
N ARG A 286 -13.72 9.97 10.17
CA ARG A 286 -14.43 9.18 9.14
C ARG A 286 -15.22 8.00 9.70
N CYS A 287 -14.84 7.51 10.88
CA CYS A 287 -15.57 6.43 11.56
C CYS A 287 -16.47 6.91 12.69
N LEU A 288 -16.76 8.22 12.78
CA LEU A 288 -17.63 8.81 13.80
C LEU A 288 -19.00 9.18 13.23
N GLN A 289 -20.02 9.27 14.12
CA GLN A 289 -21.29 9.89 13.81
C GLN A 289 -21.18 11.42 13.78
N LYS A 290 -22.14 12.10 13.14
CA LYS A 290 -22.11 13.56 12.94
C LYS A 290 -22.12 14.41 14.22
N ASP A 291 -22.65 13.85 15.31
CA ASP A 291 -22.75 14.47 16.63
C ASP A 291 -21.67 14.00 17.60
N GLN A 292 -20.64 13.35 17.09
CA GLN A 292 -19.52 12.83 17.85
C GLN A 292 -18.21 13.51 17.47
N THR A 293 -17.29 13.54 18.41
CA THR A 293 -15.89 13.91 18.23
C THR A 293 -15.01 13.04 19.14
N VAL A 294 -13.69 13.08 18.95
CA VAL A 294 -12.74 12.46 19.89
C VAL A 294 -11.95 13.54 20.61
N GLU A 295 -11.96 13.51 21.94
CA GLU A 295 -11.03 14.24 22.77
C GLU A 295 -9.72 13.46 22.83
N VAL A 296 -8.73 13.95 22.10
CA VAL A 296 -7.41 13.30 21.97
C VAL A 296 -6.45 13.78 23.05
N ASN A 297 -5.72 12.85 23.65
CA ASN A 297 -4.59 13.18 24.53
C ASN A 297 -3.26 12.97 23.80
N PRO A 298 -2.62 14.00 23.25
CA PRO A 298 -1.39 13.87 22.46
C PRO A 298 -0.17 13.41 23.25
N ASN A 299 -0.26 13.34 24.60
CA ASN A 299 0.81 12.87 25.48
C ASN A 299 0.68 11.38 25.83
N SER A 300 -0.30 10.67 25.27
CA SER A 300 -0.58 9.27 25.63
C SER A 300 0.17 8.24 24.80
N TRP A 301 0.91 8.65 23.79
CA TRP A 301 1.77 7.77 22.98
C TRP A 301 3.14 8.37 22.70
N ASP A 302 4.09 7.53 22.31
CA ASP A 302 5.44 7.95 21.96
C ASP A 302 5.49 8.42 20.51
N VAL A 303 5.78 9.70 20.29
CA VAL A 303 6.05 10.24 18.95
C VAL A 303 7.45 9.82 18.50
N LEU A 304 7.56 9.20 17.33
CA LEU A 304 8.84 8.71 16.81
C LEU A 304 9.81 9.89 16.54
N PRO A 305 11.13 9.70 16.82
CA PRO A 305 12.14 10.76 16.70
C PRO A 305 12.18 11.47 15.35
N ILE A 306 11.82 10.78 14.27
CA ILE A 306 11.81 11.36 12.92
C ILE A 306 10.82 12.52 12.79
N PHE A 307 9.66 12.47 13.45
CA PHE A 307 8.68 13.56 13.41
C PHE A 307 9.21 14.82 14.12
N ASN A 308 9.87 14.66 15.27
CA ASN A 308 10.52 15.76 15.96
C ASN A 308 11.65 16.38 15.13
N TRP A 309 12.40 15.53 14.41
CA TRP A 309 13.44 15.99 13.50
C TRP A 309 12.84 16.80 12.34
N LEU A 310 11.79 16.29 11.69
CA LEU A 310 11.11 16.98 10.59
C LEU A 310 10.53 18.32 11.04
N ALA A 311 9.84 18.37 12.19
CA ALA A 311 9.27 19.60 12.74
C ALA A 311 10.37 20.65 12.98
N THR A 312 11.47 20.23 13.61
CA THR A 312 12.58 21.15 13.97
C THR A 312 13.32 21.64 12.73
N GLN A 313 13.73 20.73 11.83
CA GLN A 313 14.50 21.11 10.65
C GLN A 313 13.65 21.87 9.62
N GLY A 314 12.39 21.47 9.48
CA GLY A 314 11.46 22.13 8.56
C GLY A 314 10.88 23.44 9.10
N ASN A 315 11.01 23.70 10.41
CA ASN A 315 10.26 24.75 11.11
C ASN A 315 8.76 24.63 10.82
N VAL A 316 8.25 23.38 10.87
CA VAL A 316 6.85 23.06 10.60
C VAL A 316 6.05 23.24 11.88
N SER A 317 4.91 23.91 11.79
CA SER A 317 4.04 24.15 12.94
C SER A 317 3.47 22.83 13.50
N PRO A 318 3.14 22.72 14.80
CA PRO A 318 2.52 21.50 15.35
C PRO A 318 1.25 21.10 14.62
N ILE A 319 0.41 22.04 14.23
CA ILE A 319 -0.83 21.76 13.50
C ILE A 319 -0.55 21.22 12.09
N ASP A 320 0.45 21.77 11.37
CA ASP A 320 0.83 21.28 10.05
C ASP A 320 1.47 19.89 10.13
N MET A 321 2.22 19.60 11.19
CA MET A 321 2.74 18.25 11.46
C MET A 321 1.60 17.25 11.64
N LEU A 322 0.57 17.57 12.41
CA LEU A 322 -0.60 16.73 12.66
C LEU A 322 -1.47 16.56 11.40
N ASN A 323 -1.58 17.58 10.55
CA ASN A 323 -2.35 17.54 9.30
C ASN A 323 -1.59 16.84 8.16
N THR A 324 -0.29 16.63 8.30
CA THR A 324 0.53 16.00 7.25
C THR A 324 0.89 14.56 7.57
N PHE A 325 1.19 14.27 8.84
CA PHE A 325 1.79 13.01 9.27
C PHE A 325 0.94 12.26 10.29
N ASN A 326 1.17 10.95 10.37
CA ASN A 326 0.52 10.06 11.35
C ASN A 326 0.99 10.29 12.81
N MET A 327 2.07 11.03 13.02
CA MET A 327 2.68 11.37 14.32
C MET A 327 2.92 10.18 15.26
N GLY A 328 3.12 8.98 14.71
CA GLY A 328 3.37 7.75 15.47
C GLY A 328 2.16 6.83 15.62
N ILE A 329 0.96 7.25 15.20
CA ILE A 329 -0.26 6.42 15.19
C ILE A 329 -0.64 6.12 13.75
N GLY A 330 -0.53 4.86 13.33
CA GLY A 330 -0.86 4.47 11.95
C GLY A 330 -2.26 3.90 11.78
N PHE A 331 -2.89 3.41 12.84
CA PHE A 331 -4.23 2.87 12.83
C PHE A 331 -4.94 3.12 14.16
N VAL A 332 -6.25 3.30 14.13
CA VAL A 332 -7.07 3.49 15.34
C VAL A 332 -8.22 2.51 15.35
N VAL A 333 -8.50 1.93 16.51
CA VAL A 333 -9.74 1.19 16.78
C VAL A 333 -10.52 1.89 17.88
N ILE A 334 -11.84 1.93 17.76
CA ILE A 334 -12.74 2.48 18.77
C ILE A 334 -13.47 1.32 19.43
N VAL A 335 -13.44 1.26 20.77
CA VAL A 335 -13.99 0.16 21.55
C VAL A 335 -14.78 0.69 22.75
N PRO A 336 -15.72 -0.09 23.33
CA PRO A 336 -16.40 0.26 24.58
C PRO A 336 -15.39 0.46 25.74
N PRO A 337 -15.68 1.39 26.67
CA PRO A 337 -14.75 1.73 27.75
C PRO A 337 -14.42 0.56 28.68
N ASP A 338 -15.37 -0.35 28.93
CA ASP A 338 -15.19 -1.56 29.75
C ASP A 338 -14.34 -2.65 29.06
N ARG A 339 -14.14 -2.55 27.75
CA ARG A 339 -13.32 -3.49 26.96
C ARG A 339 -11.95 -2.91 26.56
N ALA A 340 -11.67 -1.67 26.91
CA ALA A 340 -10.42 -0.99 26.51
C ALA A 340 -9.17 -1.70 27.08
N ALA A 341 -9.19 -2.08 28.36
CA ALA A 341 -8.07 -2.78 28.99
C ALA A 341 -7.78 -4.14 28.32
N GLU A 342 -8.81 -4.94 28.08
CA GLU A 342 -8.71 -6.22 27.39
C GLU A 342 -8.15 -6.06 25.97
N THR A 343 -8.60 -5.02 25.26
CA THR A 343 -8.13 -4.72 23.89
C THR A 343 -6.64 -4.37 23.89
N LEU A 344 -6.18 -3.58 24.86
CA LEU A 344 -4.74 -3.25 25.01
C LEU A 344 -3.92 -4.51 25.31
N GLU A 345 -4.39 -5.38 26.23
CA GLU A 345 -3.74 -6.65 26.55
C GLU A 345 -3.69 -7.58 25.33
N PHE A 346 -4.78 -7.63 24.56
CA PHE A 346 -4.82 -8.40 23.31
C PHE A 346 -3.74 -7.95 22.34
N PHE A 347 -3.65 -6.64 22.03
CA PHE A 347 -2.63 -6.13 21.13
C PHE A 347 -1.21 -6.30 21.69
N ALA A 348 -1.02 -6.17 23.00
CA ALA A 348 0.26 -6.48 23.63
C ALA A 348 0.68 -7.94 23.42
N SER A 349 -0.27 -8.89 23.48
CA SER A 349 -0.03 -10.31 23.18
C SER A 349 0.39 -10.55 21.72
N GLN A 350 -0.01 -9.66 20.81
CA GLN A 350 0.39 -9.63 19.40
C GLN A 350 1.68 -8.79 19.16
N THR A 351 2.40 -8.44 20.24
CA THR A 351 3.62 -7.58 20.20
C THR A 351 3.39 -6.17 19.68
N ILE A 352 2.16 -5.66 19.75
CA ILE A 352 1.79 -4.30 19.35
C ILE A 352 1.60 -3.47 20.61
N LYS A 353 2.42 -2.41 20.75
CA LYS A 353 2.32 -1.43 21.85
C LYS A 353 1.20 -0.43 21.55
N ALA A 354 -0.05 -0.85 21.68
CA ALA A 354 -1.21 0.03 21.53
C ALA A 354 -1.35 0.98 22.73
N SER A 355 -1.97 2.14 22.53
CA SER A 355 -2.18 3.15 23.57
C SER A 355 -3.60 3.73 23.49
N THR A 356 -4.22 4.00 24.64
CA THR A 356 -5.43 4.83 24.66
C THR A 356 -5.09 6.25 24.29
N ILE A 357 -5.61 6.73 23.15
CA ILE A 357 -5.27 8.05 22.62
C ILE A 357 -6.38 9.09 22.83
N GLY A 358 -7.57 8.68 23.20
CA GLY A 358 -8.68 9.60 23.41
C GLY A 358 -9.99 8.91 23.76
N THR A 359 -11.03 9.72 23.91
CA THR A 359 -12.39 9.28 24.22
C THR A 359 -13.40 9.96 23.29
N VAL A 360 -14.42 9.23 22.86
CA VAL A 360 -15.53 9.77 22.07
C VAL A 360 -16.43 10.60 22.98
N ILE A 361 -16.62 11.86 22.60
CA ILE A 361 -17.47 12.83 23.34
C ILE A 361 -18.48 13.45 22.37
N PRO A 362 -19.54 14.15 22.88
CA PRO A 362 -20.41 14.93 22.02
C PRO A 362 -19.62 16.02 21.26
N GLY A 363 -19.89 16.19 19.97
CA GLY A 363 -19.16 17.16 19.14
C GLY A 363 -19.67 17.20 17.70
N ALA A 364 -18.91 17.82 16.82
CA ALA A 364 -19.30 18.03 15.41
C ALA A 364 -18.27 17.46 14.42
N GLY A 365 -17.64 16.33 14.77
CA GLY A 365 -16.71 15.62 13.89
C GLY A 365 -15.26 16.14 13.90
N GLN A 366 -14.98 17.26 14.58
CA GLN A 366 -13.62 17.79 14.70
C GLN A 366 -12.93 17.22 15.96
N LEU A 367 -11.68 16.82 15.85
CA LEU A 367 -10.92 16.38 17.02
C LEU A 367 -10.62 17.57 17.95
N VAL A 368 -10.66 17.33 19.26
CA VAL A 368 -10.26 18.33 20.29
C VAL A 368 -9.11 17.77 21.12
N GLY A 369 -8.41 18.65 21.88
CA GLY A 369 -7.24 18.25 22.69
C GLY A 369 -5.92 18.23 21.93
N LEU A 370 -5.94 18.45 20.62
CA LEU A 370 -4.72 18.59 19.81
C LEU A 370 -4.17 20.02 19.91
N PRO A 371 -2.83 20.22 19.72
CA PRO A 371 -2.24 21.55 19.62
C PRO A 371 -2.92 22.40 18.55
N ALA A 372 -3.12 23.69 18.84
CA ALA A 372 -3.70 24.67 17.93
C ALA A 372 -2.64 25.22 16.95
#